data_fc982300e4566364803c41e46a16d823
#
_entry.id   fc982300e4566364803c41e46a16d823
#
_cell.length_a   1.000
_cell.length_b   1.000
_cell.length_c   1.000
_cell.angle_alpha   90.00
_cell.angle_beta   90.00
_cell.angle_gamma   90.00
#
_symmetry.space_group_name_H-M   'P 1'
#
loop_
_entity.id
_entity.type
_entity.pdbx_description
1 polymer ?
#
loop_
_entity_poly.entity_id
_entity_poly.type
_entity_poly.pdbx_seq_one_letter_code
_entity_poly.pdbx_strand_id
1 'polypeptide(L)'
;MATPVMIWFDPMCPWAWITSRWLLEVQRVRDIDISWQVMSLAILNEGRPIPPEYADAMANAWKPVRVVIAAEHDHGASVVAPLYTALGERIHLRGRTDYDAIIREALEEVGLPATIAEVGTSTEVDDILRASHERGIGLVGDDVGTPVISVPGPSGEPIAFFGPIMTPAPKGEEAGRLWDGTLLVAGTPGFYELKRSRDAEPQFD
;
A
#
# COMPACT_ATOMS: atom_id res chain seq x y z
N MET A 1 -6.13 19.29 15.11
CA MET A 1 -5.13 18.19 15.10
C MET A 1 -5.39 17.37 13.86
N ALA A 2 -4.34 17.06 13.11
CA ALA A 2 -4.47 16.25 11.90
C ALA A 2 -5.13 14.89 12.21
N THR A 3 -6.01 14.43 11.34
CA THR A 3 -6.62 13.12 11.45
C THR A 3 -5.58 12.06 11.10
N PRO A 4 -5.22 11.14 12.02
CA PRO A 4 -4.30 10.07 11.69
C PRO A 4 -4.93 9.08 10.70
N VAL A 5 -4.18 8.73 9.67
CA VAL A 5 -4.59 7.80 8.61
C VAL A 5 -3.54 6.73 8.49
N MET A 6 -3.90 5.48 8.64
CA MET A 6 -3.01 4.35 8.32
C MET A 6 -3.37 3.78 6.96
N ILE A 7 -2.37 3.54 6.13
CA ILE A 7 -2.52 2.83 4.86
C ILE A 7 -1.59 1.62 4.83
N TRP A 8 -2.16 0.44 4.57
CA TRP A 8 -1.41 -0.78 4.26
C TRP A 8 -1.33 -0.96 2.76
N PHE A 9 -0.12 -1.11 2.26
CA PHE A 9 0.16 -1.22 0.83
C PHE A 9 1.13 -2.36 0.52
N ASP A 10 1.05 -2.89 -0.68
CA ASP A 10 2.08 -3.72 -1.30
C ASP A 10 2.73 -2.91 -2.43
N PRO A 11 4.07 -2.76 -2.48
CA PRO A 11 4.75 -2.02 -3.54
C PRO A 11 4.47 -2.53 -4.95
N MET A 12 4.09 -3.80 -5.09
CA MET A 12 3.75 -4.41 -6.38
C MET A 12 2.32 -4.12 -6.83
N CYS A 13 1.44 -3.64 -5.93
CA CYS A 13 0.04 -3.41 -6.25
C CYS A 13 -0.19 -2.08 -6.98
N PRO A 14 -0.63 -2.08 -8.25
CA PRO A 14 -0.87 -0.84 -8.99
C PRO A 14 -2.02 -0.01 -8.39
N TRP A 15 -3.02 -0.68 -7.82
CA TRP A 15 -4.15 -0.01 -7.17
C TRP A 15 -3.74 0.67 -5.86
N ALA A 16 -2.91 0.01 -5.06
CA ALA A 16 -2.35 0.63 -3.86
C ALA A 16 -1.48 1.84 -4.22
N TRP A 17 -0.73 1.76 -5.32
CA TRP A 17 0.04 2.89 -5.83
C TRP A 17 -0.86 4.10 -6.12
N ILE A 18 -1.91 3.93 -6.92
CA ILE A 18 -2.85 5.01 -7.27
C ILE A 18 -3.52 5.59 -6.01
N THR A 19 -4.00 4.72 -5.10
CA THR A 19 -4.62 5.16 -3.85
C THR A 19 -3.64 5.92 -2.96
N SER A 20 -2.39 5.50 -2.91
CA SER A 20 -1.34 6.22 -2.17
C SER A 20 -1.08 7.62 -2.73
N ARG A 21 -1.08 7.77 -4.06
CA ARG A 21 -0.93 9.09 -4.71
C ARG A 21 -2.14 9.98 -4.44
N TRP A 22 -3.35 9.40 -4.48
CA TRP A 22 -4.55 10.10 -4.05
C TRP A 22 -4.49 10.58 -2.60
N LEU A 23 -4.02 9.76 -1.65
CA LEU A 23 -3.88 10.19 -0.25
C LEU A 23 -2.89 11.36 -0.09
N LEU A 24 -1.82 11.40 -0.87
CA LEU A 24 -0.91 12.54 -0.88
C LEU A 24 -1.58 13.82 -1.43
N GLU A 25 -2.50 13.71 -2.39
CA GLU A 25 -3.31 14.85 -2.84
C GLU A 25 -4.33 15.27 -1.76
N VAL A 26 -4.96 14.31 -1.07
CA VAL A 26 -5.84 14.60 0.07
C VAL A 26 -5.10 15.38 1.16
N GLN A 27 -3.88 14.99 1.51
CA GLN A 27 -3.07 15.66 2.53
C GLN A 27 -2.78 17.14 2.20
N ARG A 28 -2.82 17.53 0.93
CA ARG A 28 -2.67 18.94 0.51
C ARG A 28 -3.90 19.80 0.79
N VAL A 29 -5.08 19.18 0.92
CA VAL A 29 -6.37 19.89 1.01
C VAL A 29 -7.20 19.49 2.23
N ARG A 30 -6.75 18.51 3.02
CA ARG A 30 -7.34 18.07 4.30
C ARG A 30 -6.23 17.89 5.33
N ASP A 31 -6.56 18.17 6.59
CA ASP A 31 -5.63 18.02 7.72
C ASP A 31 -5.56 16.54 8.14
N ILE A 32 -4.78 15.76 7.41
CA ILE A 32 -4.52 14.34 7.67
C ILE A 32 -3.02 14.08 7.87
N ASP A 33 -2.69 13.07 8.68
CA ASP A 33 -1.34 12.58 8.92
C ASP A 33 -1.26 11.10 8.53
N ILE A 34 -0.44 10.77 7.52
CA ILE A 34 -0.41 9.45 6.90
C ILE A 34 0.71 8.61 7.49
N SER A 35 0.34 7.47 8.08
CA SER A 35 1.25 6.40 8.51
C SER A 35 1.22 5.25 7.50
N TRP A 36 2.40 4.91 6.99
CA TRP A 36 2.59 3.93 5.94
C TRP A 36 2.92 2.57 6.55
N GLN A 37 2.15 1.54 6.19
CA GLN A 37 2.29 0.18 6.70
C GLN A 37 2.41 -0.80 5.53
N VAL A 38 3.21 -1.84 5.70
CA VAL A 38 3.40 -2.85 4.65
C VAL A 38 2.41 -4.00 4.85
N MET A 39 1.72 -4.39 3.78
CA MET A 39 1.09 -5.70 3.67
C MET A 39 1.56 -6.38 2.37
N SER A 40 1.31 -7.68 2.23
CA SER A 40 1.86 -8.47 1.14
C SER A 40 0.79 -9.25 0.40
N LEU A 41 0.69 -9.04 -0.92
CA LEU A 41 -0.12 -9.87 -1.81
C LEU A 41 0.44 -11.30 -1.92
N ALA A 42 1.75 -11.48 -1.75
CA ALA A 42 2.36 -12.82 -1.72
C ALA A 42 1.87 -13.62 -0.50
N ILE A 43 1.80 -13.00 0.69
CA ILE A 43 1.22 -13.63 1.89
C ILE A 43 -0.27 -13.89 1.69
N LEU A 44 -1.02 -12.91 1.22
CA LEU A 44 -2.46 -13.04 0.99
C LEU A 44 -2.81 -14.20 0.06
N ASN A 45 -1.95 -14.50 -0.91
CA ASN A 45 -2.17 -15.54 -1.90
C ASN A 45 -1.47 -16.87 -1.59
N GLU A 46 -0.81 -17.00 -0.44
CA GLU A 46 -0.20 -18.26 -0.03
C GLU A 46 -1.25 -19.39 0.02
N GLY A 47 -0.93 -20.51 -0.65
CA GLY A 47 -1.83 -21.67 -0.70
C GLY A 47 -3.10 -21.50 -1.56
N ARG A 48 -3.31 -20.33 -2.17
CA ARG A 48 -4.42 -20.10 -3.09
C ARG A 48 -4.02 -20.47 -4.52
N PRO A 49 -4.94 -20.98 -5.35
CA PRO A 49 -4.67 -21.17 -6.76
C PRO A 49 -4.46 -19.82 -7.45
N ILE A 50 -3.27 -19.61 -8.01
CA ILE A 50 -2.92 -18.39 -8.73
C ILE A 50 -2.96 -18.69 -10.23
N PRO A 51 -3.62 -17.87 -11.06
CA PRO A 51 -3.54 -18.00 -12.50
C PRO A 51 -2.08 -17.98 -12.98
N PRO A 52 -1.69 -18.83 -13.95
CA PRO A 52 -0.29 -18.96 -14.39
C PRO A 52 0.35 -17.63 -14.79
N GLU A 53 -0.42 -16.70 -15.36
CA GLU A 53 0.04 -15.38 -15.78
C GLU A 53 0.51 -14.48 -14.60
N TYR A 54 0.07 -14.77 -13.38
CA TYR A 54 0.49 -14.04 -12.18
C TYR A 54 1.57 -14.76 -11.37
N ALA A 55 1.93 -16.01 -11.73
CA ALA A 55 2.88 -16.81 -10.95
C ALA A 55 4.24 -16.13 -10.79
N ASP A 56 4.80 -15.60 -11.89
CA ASP A 56 6.09 -14.90 -11.88
C ASP A 56 6.03 -13.59 -11.07
N ALA A 57 4.93 -12.84 -11.17
CA ALA A 57 4.73 -11.63 -10.40
C ALA A 57 4.68 -11.94 -8.90
N MET A 58 3.96 -12.99 -8.51
CA MET A 58 3.86 -13.41 -7.11
C MET A 58 5.18 -13.94 -6.55
N ALA A 59 5.95 -14.68 -7.34
CA ALA A 59 7.29 -15.14 -6.94
C ALA A 59 8.24 -13.96 -6.63
N ASN A 60 8.13 -12.86 -7.35
CA ASN A 60 8.92 -11.66 -7.13
C ASN A 60 8.33 -10.67 -6.11
N ALA A 61 7.06 -10.81 -5.74
CA ALA A 61 6.37 -9.88 -4.84
C ALA A 61 6.95 -9.87 -3.41
N TRP A 62 7.62 -10.94 -2.99
CA TRP A 62 8.30 -11.00 -1.69
C TRP A 62 9.45 -10.01 -1.56
N LYS A 63 10.19 -9.75 -2.64
CA LYS A 63 11.41 -8.93 -2.59
C LYS A 63 11.13 -7.50 -2.13
N PRO A 64 10.26 -6.72 -2.77
CA PRO A 64 10.01 -5.34 -2.37
C PRO A 64 9.42 -5.21 -0.96
N VAL A 65 8.48 -6.08 -0.58
CA VAL A 65 7.85 -6.00 0.75
C VAL A 65 8.83 -6.31 1.87
N ARG A 66 9.72 -7.31 1.68
CA ARG A 66 10.78 -7.61 2.64
C ARG A 66 11.77 -6.45 2.79
N VAL A 67 12.15 -5.82 1.68
CA VAL A 67 13.06 -4.67 1.71
C VAL A 67 12.43 -3.49 2.42
N VAL A 68 11.16 -3.18 2.16
CA VAL A 68 10.50 -2.05 2.81
C VAL A 68 10.33 -2.31 4.32
N ILE A 69 9.93 -3.51 4.72
CA ILE A 69 9.76 -3.84 6.15
C ILE A 69 11.09 -3.87 6.89
N ALA A 70 12.18 -4.34 6.26
CA ALA A 70 13.52 -4.29 6.82
C ALA A 70 14.00 -2.84 6.99
N ALA A 71 13.81 -2.01 5.99
CA ALA A 71 14.15 -0.60 6.04
C ALA A 71 13.40 0.13 7.17
N GLU A 72 12.10 -0.15 7.34
CA GLU A 72 11.31 0.40 8.44
C GLU A 72 11.84 -0.05 9.80
N HIS A 73 12.13 -1.35 9.95
CA HIS A 73 12.64 -1.92 11.20
C HIS A 73 13.95 -1.29 11.65
N ASP A 74 14.89 -1.11 10.72
CA ASP A 74 16.25 -0.67 11.01
C ASP A 74 16.41 0.85 11.04
N HIS A 75 15.60 1.59 10.26
CA HIS A 75 15.73 3.03 10.05
C HIS A 75 14.49 3.85 10.47
N GLY A 76 13.41 3.17 10.91
CA GLY A 76 12.17 3.80 11.38
C GLY A 76 11.19 4.14 10.28
N ALA A 77 9.97 4.49 10.69
CA ALA A 77 8.83 4.67 9.77
C ALA A 77 9.00 5.80 8.74
N SER A 78 9.90 6.77 9.01
CA SER A 78 10.10 7.92 8.12
C SER A 78 10.69 7.55 6.75
N VAL A 79 11.35 6.38 6.63
CA VAL A 79 11.93 5.93 5.35
C VAL A 79 10.91 5.21 4.45
N VAL A 80 9.76 4.78 4.98
CA VAL A 80 8.80 3.95 4.25
C VAL A 80 8.19 4.68 3.06
N ALA A 81 7.67 5.89 3.26
CA ALA A 81 7.04 6.66 2.18
C ALA A 81 8.01 7.05 1.05
N PRO A 82 9.23 7.56 1.34
CA PRO A 82 10.22 7.81 0.30
C PRO A 82 10.63 6.54 -0.46
N LEU A 83 10.90 5.44 0.24
CA LEU A 83 11.30 4.18 -0.39
C LEU A 83 10.16 3.60 -1.24
N TYR A 84 8.91 3.62 -0.74
CA TYR A 84 7.76 3.20 -1.53
C TYR A 84 7.59 4.05 -2.79
N THR A 85 7.82 5.37 -2.70
CA THR A 85 7.76 6.27 -3.85
C THR A 85 8.84 5.91 -4.88
N ALA A 86 10.08 5.74 -4.46
CA ALA A 86 11.19 5.39 -5.34
C ALA A 86 10.99 4.03 -6.04
N LEU A 87 10.45 3.03 -5.33
CA LEU A 87 10.08 1.73 -5.90
C LEU A 87 8.94 1.87 -6.89
N GLY A 88 7.85 2.52 -6.49
CA GLY A 88 6.63 2.63 -7.29
C GLY A 88 6.80 3.43 -8.58
N GLU A 89 7.63 4.48 -8.57
CA GLU A 89 7.97 5.20 -9.80
C GLU A 89 8.65 4.29 -10.84
N ARG A 90 9.53 3.40 -10.41
CA ARG A 90 10.21 2.46 -11.28
C ARG A 90 9.29 1.35 -11.77
N ILE A 91 8.51 0.79 -10.87
CA ILE A 91 7.61 -0.34 -11.16
C ILE A 91 6.41 0.15 -12.00
N HIS A 92 5.69 1.16 -11.52
CA HIS A 92 4.41 1.55 -12.08
C HIS A 92 4.52 2.61 -13.19
N LEU A 93 5.30 3.68 -12.98
CA LEU A 93 5.41 4.74 -13.98
C LEU A 93 6.31 4.36 -15.14
N ARG A 94 7.42 3.64 -14.86
CA ARG A 94 8.39 3.24 -15.89
C ARG A 94 8.19 1.81 -16.39
N GLY A 95 7.26 1.04 -15.78
CA GLY A 95 6.93 -0.33 -16.19
C GLY A 95 8.11 -1.31 -16.10
N ARG A 96 9.05 -1.09 -15.19
CA ARG A 96 10.23 -1.94 -15.04
C ARG A 96 9.89 -3.21 -14.25
N THR A 97 10.60 -4.29 -14.57
CA THR A 97 10.44 -5.62 -13.94
C THR A 97 11.74 -6.24 -13.42
N ASP A 98 12.85 -5.51 -13.54
CA ASP A 98 14.18 -5.90 -13.03
C ASP A 98 14.31 -5.57 -11.54
N TYR A 99 13.49 -6.24 -10.68
CA TYR A 99 13.28 -5.90 -9.27
C TYR A 99 14.56 -5.77 -8.46
N ASP A 100 15.58 -6.59 -8.72
CA ASP A 100 16.86 -6.51 -8.00
C ASP A 100 17.61 -5.20 -8.29
N ALA A 101 17.53 -4.68 -9.51
CA ALA A 101 18.09 -3.38 -9.86
C ALA A 101 17.22 -2.24 -9.31
N ILE A 102 15.89 -2.34 -9.44
CA ILE A 102 14.93 -1.38 -8.92
C ILE A 102 15.14 -1.15 -7.42
N ILE A 103 15.27 -2.22 -6.65
CA ILE A 103 15.46 -2.17 -5.20
C ILE A 103 16.77 -1.45 -4.85
N ARG A 104 17.89 -1.82 -5.48
CA ARG A 104 19.19 -1.17 -5.21
C ARG A 104 19.16 0.33 -5.52
N GLU A 105 18.62 0.69 -6.69
CA GLU A 105 18.50 2.09 -7.10
C GLU A 105 17.56 2.89 -6.18
N ALA A 106 16.46 2.29 -5.71
CA ALA A 106 15.54 2.94 -4.80
C ALA A 106 16.17 3.17 -3.43
N LEU A 107 16.92 2.20 -2.90
CA LEU A 107 17.65 2.35 -1.65
C LEU A 107 18.71 3.46 -1.75
N GLU A 108 19.47 3.50 -2.86
CA GLU A 108 20.46 4.56 -3.12
C GLU A 108 19.81 5.94 -3.17
N GLU A 109 18.68 6.08 -3.89
CA GLU A 109 17.95 7.35 -4.03
C GLU A 109 17.50 7.91 -2.68
N VAL A 110 17.06 7.05 -1.76
CA VAL A 110 16.58 7.47 -0.44
C VAL A 110 17.69 7.47 0.63
N GLY A 111 18.94 7.21 0.24
CA GLY A 111 20.10 7.26 1.13
C GLY A 111 20.17 6.09 2.13
N LEU A 112 19.58 4.96 1.80
CA LEU A 112 19.62 3.75 2.64
C LEU A 112 20.77 2.81 2.22
N PRO A 113 21.29 1.99 3.16
CA PRO A 113 22.34 1.02 2.86
C PRO A 113 21.93 0.01 1.78
N ALA A 114 22.79 -0.19 0.77
CA ALA A 114 22.54 -1.14 -0.31
C ALA A 114 22.40 -2.61 0.18
N THR A 115 22.97 -2.92 1.35
CA THR A 115 22.89 -4.24 1.98
C THR A 115 21.46 -4.65 2.34
N ILE A 116 20.54 -3.70 2.53
CA ILE A 116 19.12 -3.99 2.76
C ILE A 116 18.51 -4.77 1.56
N ALA A 117 19.06 -4.60 0.34
CA ALA A 117 18.58 -5.33 -0.83
C ALA A 117 18.70 -6.87 -0.67
N GLU A 118 19.66 -7.35 0.11
CA GLU A 118 19.91 -8.79 0.34
C GLU A 118 18.74 -9.44 1.09
N VAL A 119 18.06 -8.65 1.95
CA VAL A 119 16.89 -9.11 2.71
C VAL A 119 15.73 -9.51 1.79
N GLY A 120 15.63 -8.94 0.58
CA GLY A 120 14.59 -9.30 -0.38
C GLY A 120 14.53 -10.79 -0.71
N THR A 121 15.64 -11.51 -0.62
CA THR A 121 15.72 -12.96 -0.86
C THR A 121 15.86 -13.80 0.43
N SER A 122 15.85 -13.15 1.59
CA SER A 122 15.92 -13.78 2.92
C SER A 122 14.52 -13.85 3.54
N THR A 123 14.35 -14.78 4.49
CA THR A 123 13.12 -14.91 5.28
C THR A 123 13.23 -14.29 6.68
N GLU A 124 14.32 -13.60 6.98
CA GLU A 124 14.64 -13.11 8.33
C GLU A 124 13.63 -12.07 8.86
N VAL A 125 12.94 -11.36 7.97
CA VAL A 125 11.92 -10.36 8.33
C VAL A 125 10.48 -10.85 8.12
N ASP A 126 10.28 -12.10 7.75
CA ASP A 126 8.94 -12.61 7.40
C ASP A 126 7.98 -12.56 8.58
N ASP A 127 8.43 -12.77 9.81
CA ASP A 127 7.57 -12.68 11.00
C ASP A 127 7.09 -11.24 11.22
N ILE A 128 7.95 -10.24 11.02
CA ILE A 128 7.59 -8.82 11.12
C ILE A 128 6.62 -8.44 10.00
N LEU A 129 6.89 -8.89 8.78
CA LEU A 129 6.05 -8.65 7.61
C LEU A 129 4.67 -9.28 7.79
N ARG A 130 4.60 -10.53 8.28
CA ARG A 130 3.34 -11.22 8.58
C ARG A 130 2.55 -10.48 9.66
N ALA A 131 3.20 -10.05 10.73
CA ALA A 131 2.54 -9.28 11.78
C ALA A 131 1.98 -7.95 11.27
N SER A 132 2.68 -7.26 10.34
CA SER A 132 2.15 -6.06 9.70
C SER A 132 0.97 -6.36 8.78
N HIS A 133 1.08 -7.42 7.98
CA HIS A 133 0.01 -7.89 7.10
C HIS A 133 -1.27 -8.22 7.90
N GLU A 134 -1.15 -9.02 8.95
CA GLU A 134 -2.28 -9.42 9.81
C GLU A 134 -2.97 -8.23 10.47
N ARG A 135 -2.21 -7.20 10.90
CA ARG A 135 -2.81 -5.97 11.43
C ARG A 135 -3.70 -5.25 10.42
N GLY A 136 -3.33 -5.26 9.13
CA GLY A 136 -4.11 -4.62 8.08
C GLY A 136 -5.30 -5.48 7.64
N ILE A 137 -5.05 -6.74 7.27
CA ILE A 137 -6.08 -7.62 6.74
C ILE A 137 -7.13 -7.98 7.80
N GLY A 138 -6.73 -8.11 9.06
CA GLY A 138 -7.62 -8.41 10.19
C GLY A 138 -8.69 -7.33 10.44
N LEU A 139 -8.51 -6.11 9.88
CA LEU A 139 -9.51 -5.03 9.99
C LEU A 139 -10.65 -5.18 8.97
N VAL A 140 -10.43 -5.84 7.85
CA VAL A 140 -11.34 -5.85 6.69
C VAL A 140 -11.72 -7.24 6.20
N GLY A 141 -11.01 -8.29 6.67
CA GLY A 141 -11.20 -9.67 6.20
C GLY A 141 -10.25 -10.04 5.04
N ASP A 142 -10.10 -11.34 4.78
CA ASP A 142 -9.11 -11.91 3.87
C ASP A 142 -9.61 -12.13 2.44
N ASP A 143 -10.81 -11.67 2.13
CA ASP A 143 -11.44 -11.71 0.80
C ASP A 143 -11.19 -10.45 -0.04
N VAL A 144 -10.38 -9.53 0.48
CA VAL A 144 -9.95 -8.30 -0.19
C VAL A 144 -8.44 -8.28 -0.40
N GLY A 145 -7.95 -7.31 -1.16
CA GLY A 145 -6.52 -7.10 -1.40
C GLY A 145 -5.97 -5.87 -0.70
N THR A 146 -5.09 -5.18 -1.40
CA THR A 146 -4.47 -3.92 -0.96
C THR A 146 -4.85 -2.80 -1.94
N PRO A 147 -4.99 -1.54 -1.49
CA PRO A 147 -4.69 -1.01 -0.17
C PRO A 147 -5.80 -1.22 0.86
N VAL A 148 -5.43 -1.21 2.13
CA VAL A 148 -6.36 -1.06 3.27
C VAL A 148 -6.09 0.28 3.93
N ILE A 149 -7.14 1.01 4.26
CA ILE A 149 -7.04 2.30 4.97
C ILE A 149 -7.79 2.19 6.29
N SER A 150 -7.24 2.79 7.33
CA SER A 150 -7.89 2.90 8.64
C SER A 150 -7.75 4.31 9.19
N VAL A 151 -8.83 4.80 9.78
CA VAL A 151 -8.89 6.07 10.53
C VAL A 151 -9.57 5.86 11.87
N PRO A 152 -9.33 6.71 12.88
CA PRO A 152 -10.07 6.66 14.14
C PRO A 152 -11.56 6.91 13.91
N GLY A 153 -12.41 6.06 14.46
CA GLY A 153 -13.84 6.29 14.50
C GLY A 153 -14.27 7.10 15.74
N PRO A 154 -15.48 7.65 15.74
CA PRO A 154 -15.97 8.53 16.79
C PRO A 154 -16.16 7.80 18.13
N SER A 155 -16.33 6.48 18.14
CA SER A 155 -16.50 5.65 19.34
C SER A 155 -15.20 5.04 19.86
N GLY A 156 -14.06 5.33 19.22
CA GLY A 156 -12.76 4.75 19.55
C GLY A 156 -12.43 3.47 18.76
N GLU A 157 -13.40 2.83 18.13
CA GLU A 157 -13.16 1.73 17.19
C GLU A 157 -12.68 2.29 15.85
N PRO A 158 -11.71 1.63 15.18
CA PRO A 158 -11.24 2.09 13.88
C PRO A 158 -12.31 1.92 12.80
N ILE A 159 -12.42 2.92 11.92
CA ILE A 159 -13.10 2.79 10.64
C ILE A 159 -12.04 2.29 9.66
N ALA A 160 -12.20 1.07 9.16
CA ALA A 160 -11.27 0.47 8.22
C ALA A 160 -11.99 -0.03 6.98
N PHE A 161 -11.34 0.08 5.82
CA PHE A 161 -11.91 -0.33 4.54
C PHE A 161 -10.82 -0.68 3.52
N PHE A 162 -11.16 -1.54 2.59
CA PHE A 162 -10.36 -1.82 1.40
C PHE A 162 -10.57 -0.73 0.35
N GLY A 163 -9.49 -0.25 -0.24
CA GLY A 163 -9.54 0.81 -1.25
C GLY A 163 -9.51 2.23 -0.66
N PRO A 164 -10.18 3.21 -1.32
CA PRO A 164 -10.97 3.09 -2.55
C PRO A 164 -10.12 2.73 -3.77
N ILE A 165 -10.67 1.91 -4.67
CA ILE A 165 -10.02 1.56 -5.94
C ILE A 165 -10.50 2.51 -7.02
N MET A 166 -9.56 3.25 -7.61
CA MET A 166 -9.85 4.30 -8.59
C MET A 166 -8.75 4.37 -9.66
N THR A 167 -9.07 4.97 -10.78
CA THR A 167 -8.10 5.31 -11.83
C THR A 167 -8.68 6.35 -12.79
N PRO A 168 -7.95 7.45 -13.13
CA PRO A 168 -6.73 7.94 -12.44
C PRO A 168 -7.00 8.45 -11.02
N ALA A 169 -5.96 8.80 -10.26
CA ALA A 169 -6.10 9.45 -8.96
C ALA A 169 -6.66 10.87 -9.13
N PRO A 170 -7.78 11.24 -8.48
CA PRO A 170 -8.25 12.63 -8.48
C PRO A 170 -7.26 13.54 -7.75
N LYS A 171 -7.22 14.82 -8.15
CA LYS A 171 -6.25 15.80 -7.65
C LYS A 171 -6.95 16.97 -6.96
N GLY A 172 -6.21 17.66 -6.08
CA GLY A 172 -6.68 18.86 -5.39
C GLY A 172 -7.99 18.65 -4.63
N GLU A 173 -8.91 19.59 -4.76
CA GLU A 173 -10.19 19.55 -4.01
C GLU A 173 -11.10 18.38 -4.42
N GLU A 174 -10.96 17.83 -5.63
CA GLU A 174 -11.68 16.62 -6.02
C GLU A 174 -11.21 15.41 -5.21
N ALA A 175 -9.91 15.31 -4.96
CA ALA A 175 -9.35 14.29 -4.05
C ALA A 175 -9.92 14.44 -2.63
N GLY A 176 -10.00 15.68 -2.13
CA GLY A 176 -10.58 15.98 -0.82
C GLY A 176 -12.05 15.59 -0.72
N ARG A 177 -12.86 15.91 -1.73
CA ARG A 177 -14.29 15.54 -1.75
C ARG A 177 -14.50 14.02 -1.78
N LEU A 178 -13.65 13.29 -2.54
CA LEU A 178 -13.71 11.83 -2.53
C LEU A 178 -13.36 11.27 -1.15
N TRP A 179 -12.35 11.85 -0.49
CA TRP A 179 -11.99 11.49 0.88
C TRP A 179 -13.14 11.67 1.86
N ASP A 180 -13.76 12.86 1.87
CA ASP A 180 -14.88 13.19 2.75
C ASP A 180 -16.05 12.21 2.54
N GLY A 181 -16.40 11.95 1.27
CA GLY A 181 -17.44 10.99 0.90
C GLY A 181 -17.11 9.55 1.31
N THR A 182 -15.86 9.12 1.13
CA THR A 182 -15.40 7.78 1.53
C THR A 182 -15.54 7.58 3.03
N LEU A 183 -15.14 8.57 3.83
CA LEU A 183 -15.27 8.48 5.29
C LEU A 183 -16.72 8.46 5.76
N LEU A 184 -17.61 9.25 5.13
CA LEU A 184 -19.04 9.21 5.44
C LEU A 184 -19.64 7.84 5.18
N VAL A 185 -19.31 7.24 4.05
CA VAL A 185 -19.80 5.90 3.67
C VAL A 185 -19.21 4.84 4.60
N ALA A 186 -17.88 4.80 4.74
CA ALA A 186 -17.19 3.79 5.54
C ALA A 186 -17.53 3.88 7.04
N GLY A 187 -17.80 5.08 7.55
CA GLY A 187 -18.21 5.29 8.95
C GLY A 187 -19.69 5.03 9.23
N THR A 188 -20.50 4.67 8.23
CA THR A 188 -21.93 4.40 8.43
C THR A 188 -22.14 3.01 9.02
N PRO A 189 -22.74 2.88 10.23
CA PRO A 189 -22.97 1.57 10.82
C PRO A 189 -23.82 0.64 9.93
N GLY A 190 -23.34 -0.59 9.74
CA GLY A 190 -24.03 -1.59 8.91
C GLY A 190 -23.81 -1.43 7.40
N PHE A 191 -22.94 -0.51 6.98
CA PHE A 191 -22.49 -0.43 5.58
C PHE A 191 -21.23 -1.29 5.41
N TYR A 192 -21.23 -2.22 4.47
CA TYR A 192 -20.13 -3.15 4.27
C TYR A 192 -19.42 -3.01 2.92
N GLU A 193 -20.15 -2.78 1.83
CA GLU A 193 -19.54 -2.77 0.50
C GLU A 193 -20.20 -1.79 -0.46
N LEU A 194 -19.38 -1.08 -1.25
CA LEU A 194 -19.76 -0.34 -2.45
C LEU A 194 -18.78 -0.72 -3.57
N LYS A 195 -19.29 -1.36 -4.62
CA LYS A 195 -18.48 -1.83 -5.74
C LYS A 195 -19.08 -1.45 -7.09
N ARG A 196 -18.21 -1.05 -8.01
CA ARG A 196 -18.55 -0.86 -9.44
C ARG A 196 -17.70 -1.79 -10.29
N SER A 197 -18.19 -2.16 -11.48
CA SER A 197 -17.37 -2.85 -12.47
C SER A 197 -16.21 -1.97 -12.90
N ARG A 198 -15.03 -2.56 -13.02
CA ARG A 198 -13.85 -1.89 -13.57
C ARG A 198 -13.81 -2.12 -15.07
N ASP A 199 -13.74 -1.06 -15.83
CA ASP A 199 -13.68 -1.01 -17.30
C ASP A 199 -12.42 -0.31 -17.81
N ALA A 200 -11.50 0.03 -16.92
CA ALA A 200 -10.24 0.67 -17.22
C ALA A 200 -9.06 -0.01 -16.49
N GLU A 201 -7.93 -0.06 -17.17
CA GLU A 201 -6.66 -0.44 -16.58
C GLU A 201 -6.09 0.68 -15.70
N PRO A 202 -5.16 0.37 -14.76
CA PRO A 202 -4.50 1.38 -13.94
C PRO A 202 -3.82 2.46 -14.79
N GLN A 203 -4.16 3.73 -14.53
CA GLN A 203 -3.55 4.89 -15.16
C GLN A 203 -2.72 5.63 -14.12
N PHE A 204 -1.44 5.80 -14.41
CA PHE A 204 -0.47 6.42 -13.53
C PHE A 204 -0.14 7.82 -14.06
N ASP A 205 -0.42 8.86 -13.28
CA ASP A 205 -0.18 10.28 -13.63
C ASP A 205 0.98 10.86 -12.80
#